data_8f9d09f50a48ccd4d6253b788fc371d8
#
_entry.id   8f9d09f50a48ccd4d6253b788fc371d8
#
_cell.length_a   1.000
_cell.length_b   1.000
_cell.length_c   1.000
_cell.angle_alpha   90.00
_cell.angle_beta   90.00
_cell.angle_gamma   90.00
#
_symmetry.space_group_name_H-M   'P 1'
#
loop_
_entity.id
_entity.type
_entity.pdbx_description
1 polymer ?
#
loop_
_entity_poly.entity_id
_entity_poly.type
_entity_poly.pdbx_seq_one_letter_code
_entity_poly.pdbx_strand_id
1 'polypeptide(L)'
;MFNKVLAATARPLECDESVLTAGRIALDDNAKLLILHVLESESSIYRNYVKHYRTGEKIVGDKAYQEVVKEEIYKNCSADLAPFDNLEIRTTLGLPWVEIVKWAREESVNLIVLGAHTGKTDRDDRDAIGGSVGSTADGVIRHERCPVMIVGHPIPKSRVAFEKVMVGIDFSPSCISAFQFAVDLAQKRGSKLYLFHMLPTPPQPKYSQTQYKAEVHRIRQRLEEEYLIEIPETIEAEIDTWGGVYPDIEILKSAQQNDVGLIVMGSHTKIKGHMEESRWYVGSAVERVSARSACPVVVITDPKVVEKLH
;
A
#
# COMPACT_ATOMS: atom_id res chain seq x y z
N MET A 1 -16.91 -4.17 2.22
CA MET A 1 -15.95 -3.56 3.14
C MET A 1 -15.71 -2.10 2.73
N PHE A 2 -15.35 -1.87 1.49
CA PHE A 2 -15.13 -0.52 0.98
C PHE A 2 -16.38 0.02 0.29
N ASN A 3 -16.62 1.33 0.42
CA ASN A 3 -17.73 2.04 -0.25
C ASN A 3 -17.23 2.88 -1.42
N LYS A 4 -16.01 3.39 -1.33
CA LYS A 4 -15.33 4.16 -2.37
C LYS A 4 -13.86 3.77 -2.44
N VAL A 5 -13.41 3.34 -3.60
CA VAL A 5 -12.03 2.95 -3.89
C VAL A 5 -11.44 3.95 -4.88
N LEU A 6 -10.30 4.54 -4.56
CA LEU A 6 -9.56 5.45 -5.42
C LEU A 6 -8.33 4.74 -5.99
N ALA A 7 -8.24 4.62 -7.31
CA ALA A 7 -7.02 4.26 -7.99
C ALA A 7 -6.31 5.50 -8.53
N ALA A 8 -5.02 5.65 -8.27
CA ALA A 8 -4.23 6.66 -8.96
C ALA A 8 -3.35 6.00 -10.03
N THR A 9 -3.51 6.45 -11.28
CA THR A 9 -2.76 5.95 -12.42
C THR A 9 -1.70 6.96 -12.88
N ALA A 10 -0.51 6.45 -13.20
CA ALA A 10 0.56 7.24 -13.80
C ALA A 10 0.60 7.12 -15.34
N ARG A 11 -0.14 6.17 -15.91
CA ARG A 11 -0.03 5.76 -17.32
C ARG A 11 -1.36 5.84 -18.06
N PRO A 12 -1.67 6.99 -18.71
CA PRO A 12 -2.94 7.13 -19.44
C PRO A 12 -3.04 6.20 -20.66
N LEU A 13 -1.91 5.68 -21.17
CA LEU A 13 -1.87 4.83 -22.37
C LEU A 13 -2.19 3.34 -22.13
N GLU A 14 -2.28 2.92 -20.88
CA GLU A 14 -2.58 1.54 -20.49
C GLU A 14 -3.44 1.50 -19.25
N CYS A 15 -4.21 0.44 -19.05
CA CYS A 15 -4.89 0.19 -17.80
C CYS A 15 -3.90 -0.47 -16.84
N ASP A 16 -3.35 0.32 -15.92
CA ASP A 16 -2.33 -0.19 -15.02
C ASP A 16 -2.90 -1.08 -13.90
N GLU A 17 -2.02 -1.83 -13.24
CA GLU A 17 -2.41 -2.80 -12.23
C GLU A 17 -3.09 -2.18 -11.01
N SER A 18 -2.83 -0.91 -10.71
CA SER A 18 -3.52 -0.20 -9.63
C SER A 18 -5.00 0.00 -9.97
N VAL A 19 -5.31 0.36 -11.22
CA VAL A 19 -6.70 0.51 -11.71
C VAL A 19 -7.39 -0.83 -11.76
N LEU A 20 -6.74 -1.86 -12.32
CA LEU A 20 -7.30 -3.20 -12.43
C LEU A 20 -7.60 -3.81 -11.04
N THR A 21 -6.68 -3.65 -10.10
CA THR A 21 -6.86 -4.15 -8.73
C THR A 21 -7.96 -3.39 -8.00
N ALA A 22 -7.97 -2.06 -8.09
CA ALA A 22 -9.01 -1.23 -7.50
C ALA A 22 -10.39 -1.55 -8.08
N GLY A 23 -10.47 -1.76 -9.39
CA GLY A 23 -11.69 -2.18 -10.07
C GLY A 23 -12.25 -3.49 -9.52
N ARG A 24 -11.42 -4.52 -9.40
CA ARG A 24 -11.84 -5.82 -8.85
C ARG A 24 -12.35 -5.71 -7.43
N ILE A 25 -11.62 -4.97 -6.56
CA ILE A 25 -12.05 -4.72 -5.18
C ILE A 25 -13.38 -3.98 -5.13
N ALA A 26 -13.53 -2.96 -5.98
CA ALA A 26 -14.76 -2.18 -6.06
C ALA A 26 -15.95 -3.00 -6.53
N LEU A 27 -15.77 -3.91 -7.50
CA LEU A 27 -16.82 -4.85 -7.93
C LEU A 27 -17.24 -5.79 -6.80
N ASP A 28 -16.28 -6.41 -6.12
CA ASP A 28 -16.54 -7.37 -5.03
C ASP A 28 -17.28 -6.71 -3.87
N ASP A 29 -17.03 -5.44 -3.61
CA ASP A 29 -17.66 -4.69 -2.52
C ASP A 29 -18.88 -3.85 -2.95
N ASN A 30 -19.23 -3.84 -4.24
CA ASN A 30 -20.23 -2.94 -4.82
C ASN A 30 -19.94 -1.46 -4.49
N ALA A 31 -18.67 -1.09 -4.58
CA ALA A 31 -18.16 0.23 -4.24
C ALA A 31 -18.09 1.17 -5.46
N LYS A 32 -18.11 2.48 -5.21
CA LYS A 32 -17.77 3.47 -6.24
C LYS A 32 -16.29 3.38 -6.58
N LEU A 33 -15.97 3.30 -7.87
CA LEU A 33 -14.59 3.37 -8.37
C LEU A 33 -14.27 4.80 -8.81
N LEU A 34 -13.21 5.35 -8.22
CA LEU A 34 -12.64 6.63 -8.57
C LEU A 34 -11.27 6.42 -9.21
N ILE A 35 -11.02 7.00 -10.38
CA ILE A 35 -9.71 6.93 -11.05
C ILE A 35 -9.16 8.35 -11.16
N LEU A 36 -7.96 8.56 -10.66
CA LEU A 36 -7.26 9.84 -10.72
C LEU A 36 -5.96 9.74 -11.51
N HIS A 37 -5.80 10.63 -12.46
CA HIS A 37 -4.51 10.90 -13.09
C HIS A 37 -4.09 12.34 -12.80
N VAL A 38 -2.88 12.50 -12.26
CA VAL A 38 -2.33 13.82 -11.97
C VAL A 38 -1.27 14.17 -13.01
N LEU A 39 -1.54 15.20 -13.76
CA LEU A 39 -0.58 15.80 -14.68
C LEU A 39 0.46 16.58 -13.88
N GLU A 40 1.65 16.02 -13.74
CA GLU A 40 2.72 16.61 -12.94
C GLU A 40 3.23 17.89 -13.61
N SER A 41 3.17 19.01 -12.89
CA SER A 41 3.72 20.28 -13.34
C SER A 41 5.23 20.33 -13.16
N GLU A 42 5.98 20.75 -14.18
CA GLU A 42 7.47 20.79 -14.15
C GLU A 42 8.06 21.82 -13.18
N SER A 43 7.30 22.81 -12.74
CA SER A 43 7.80 23.78 -11.76
C SER A 43 6.67 24.52 -11.01
N SER A 44 6.98 24.96 -9.79
CA SER A 44 6.08 25.80 -8.99
C SER A 44 5.78 27.17 -9.62
N ILE A 45 6.61 27.64 -10.53
CA ILE A 45 6.50 28.96 -11.18
C ILE A 45 5.61 28.86 -12.43
N TYR A 46 5.69 27.73 -13.16
CA TYR A 46 4.93 27.50 -14.39
C TYR A 46 3.90 26.40 -14.20
N ARG A 47 2.95 26.57 -13.27
CA ARG A 47 1.99 25.55 -12.84
C ARG A 47 1.11 24.95 -13.94
N ASN A 48 1.07 25.56 -15.12
CA ASN A 48 0.19 25.12 -16.22
C ASN A 48 0.90 24.33 -17.32
N TYR A 49 2.23 24.11 -17.21
CA TYR A 49 2.95 23.33 -18.20
C TYR A 49 3.20 21.91 -17.71
N VAL A 50 2.86 20.94 -18.56
CA VAL A 50 3.00 19.51 -18.31
C VAL A 50 3.69 18.84 -19.49
N LYS A 51 4.17 17.62 -19.30
CA LYS A 51 4.65 16.77 -20.40
C LYS A 51 3.47 16.10 -21.08
N HIS A 52 3.43 16.21 -22.41
CA HIS A 52 2.46 15.48 -23.21
C HIS A 52 2.68 13.96 -23.03
N TYR A 53 1.62 13.22 -22.68
CA TYR A 53 1.74 11.81 -22.27
C TYR A 53 2.25 10.87 -23.36
N ARG A 54 2.16 11.23 -24.67
CA ARG A 54 2.68 10.44 -25.79
C ARG A 54 4.03 10.92 -26.29
N THR A 55 4.23 12.24 -26.46
CA THR A 55 5.41 12.81 -27.12
C THR A 55 6.47 13.26 -26.15
N GLY A 56 6.13 13.47 -24.88
CA GLY A 56 7.03 14.06 -23.87
C GLY A 56 7.25 15.56 -24.05
N GLU A 57 6.66 16.18 -25.09
CA GLU A 57 6.78 17.62 -25.32
C GLU A 57 6.11 18.43 -24.23
N LYS A 58 6.65 19.62 -23.99
CA LYS A 58 6.08 20.55 -23.02
C LYS A 58 4.88 21.27 -23.61
N ILE A 59 3.73 21.10 -22.99
CA ILE A 59 2.45 21.69 -23.43
C ILE A 59 1.73 22.36 -22.26
N VAL A 60 0.70 23.14 -22.56
CA VAL A 60 -0.19 23.70 -21.55
C VAL A 60 -1.18 22.62 -21.12
N GLY A 61 -1.21 22.30 -19.84
CA GLY A 61 -2.14 21.34 -19.23
C GLY A 61 -3.49 22.00 -18.90
N ASP A 62 -4.14 22.62 -19.88
CA ASP A 62 -5.45 23.23 -19.71
C ASP A 62 -6.58 22.22 -19.54
N LYS A 63 -7.80 22.70 -19.36
CA LYS A 63 -8.98 21.82 -19.19
C LYS A 63 -9.25 20.96 -20.44
N ALA A 64 -8.97 21.47 -21.63
CA ALA A 64 -9.16 20.72 -22.86
C ALA A 64 -8.20 19.51 -22.92
N TYR A 65 -6.94 19.73 -22.57
CA TYR A 65 -5.96 18.65 -22.50
C TYR A 65 -6.28 17.64 -21.38
N GLN A 66 -6.77 18.10 -20.25
CA GLN A 66 -7.22 17.21 -19.16
C GLN A 66 -8.34 16.28 -19.61
N GLU A 67 -9.34 16.78 -20.37
CA GLU A 67 -10.39 15.93 -20.93
C GLU A 67 -9.85 14.93 -21.97
N VAL A 68 -8.92 15.32 -22.82
CA VAL A 68 -8.25 14.40 -23.75
C VAL A 68 -7.57 13.24 -23.01
N VAL A 69 -6.85 13.53 -21.93
CA VAL A 69 -6.19 12.50 -21.12
C VAL A 69 -7.20 11.60 -20.41
N LYS A 70 -8.30 12.16 -19.90
CA LYS A 70 -9.38 11.42 -19.27
C LYS A 70 -10.06 10.45 -20.26
N GLU A 71 -10.34 10.91 -21.48
CA GLU A 71 -10.89 10.07 -22.55
C GLU A 71 -9.93 8.94 -22.93
N GLU A 72 -8.63 9.21 -22.96
CA GLU A 72 -7.62 8.19 -23.24
C GLU A 72 -7.58 7.11 -22.15
N ILE A 73 -7.63 7.49 -20.87
CA ILE A 73 -7.72 6.54 -19.76
C ILE A 73 -8.99 5.68 -19.90
N TYR A 74 -10.14 6.31 -20.13
CA TYR A 74 -11.39 5.58 -20.32
C TYR A 74 -11.29 4.59 -21.46
N LYS A 75 -10.75 5.01 -22.61
CA LYS A 75 -10.59 4.16 -23.80
C LYS A 75 -9.69 2.95 -23.52
N ASN A 76 -8.56 3.15 -22.85
CA ASN A 76 -7.59 2.08 -22.59
C ASN A 76 -8.05 1.12 -21.49
N CYS A 77 -8.89 1.56 -20.56
CA CYS A 77 -9.47 0.73 -19.51
C CYS A 77 -10.89 0.25 -19.82
N SER A 78 -11.49 0.62 -20.96
CA SER A 78 -12.92 0.43 -21.23
C SER A 78 -13.41 -1.01 -21.07
N ALA A 79 -12.61 -2.00 -21.49
CA ALA A 79 -12.97 -3.40 -21.36
C ALA A 79 -13.05 -3.87 -19.90
N ASP A 80 -12.16 -3.36 -19.05
CA ASP A 80 -12.08 -3.68 -17.63
C ASP A 80 -13.04 -2.83 -16.80
N LEU A 81 -13.40 -1.64 -17.30
CA LEU A 81 -14.32 -0.70 -16.66
C LEU A 81 -15.79 -0.91 -17.06
N ALA A 82 -16.07 -1.69 -18.10
CA ALA A 82 -17.43 -1.95 -18.59
C ALA A 82 -18.44 -2.43 -17.53
N PRO A 83 -18.04 -3.19 -16.49
CA PRO A 83 -18.94 -3.63 -15.42
C PRO A 83 -19.38 -2.54 -14.44
N PHE A 84 -18.80 -1.32 -14.51
CA PHE A 84 -19.03 -0.29 -13.51
C PHE A 84 -20.09 0.72 -13.93
N ASP A 85 -21.22 0.73 -13.21
CA ASP A 85 -22.24 1.79 -13.32
C ASP A 85 -21.86 3.03 -12.48
N ASN A 86 -21.01 2.87 -11.48
CA ASN A 86 -20.59 3.91 -10.55
C ASN A 86 -19.08 4.20 -10.62
N LEU A 87 -18.68 4.72 -11.79
CA LEU A 87 -17.30 5.08 -12.12
C LEU A 87 -17.15 6.59 -12.28
N GLU A 88 -16.08 7.15 -11.71
CA GLU A 88 -15.67 8.53 -11.97
C GLU A 88 -14.17 8.57 -12.33
N ILE A 89 -13.85 9.21 -13.46
CA ILE A 89 -12.47 9.46 -13.87
C ILE A 89 -12.20 10.96 -13.79
N ARG A 90 -11.12 11.33 -13.11
CA ARG A 90 -10.68 12.72 -12.96
C ARG A 90 -9.23 12.86 -13.39
N THR A 91 -8.96 13.96 -14.07
CA THR A 91 -7.60 14.43 -14.36
C THR A 91 -7.41 15.79 -13.71
N THR A 92 -6.25 16.04 -13.14
CA THR A 92 -5.92 17.31 -12.49
C THR A 92 -4.46 17.67 -12.70
N LEU A 93 -4.09 18.93 -12.44
CA LEU A 93 -2.70 19.38 -12.45
C LEU A 93 -2.22 19.54 -11.02
N GLY A 94 -1.00 19.15 -10.75
CA GLY A 94 -0.38 19.42 -9.46
C GLY A 94 0.72 18.45 -9.08
N LEU A 95 1.01 18.42 -7.79
CA LEU A 95 1.91 17.44 -7.20
C LEU A 95 1.12 16.15 -6.91
N PRO A 96 1.50 14.99 -7.48
CA PRO A 96 0.67 13.80 -7.47
C PRO A 96 0.15 13.41 -6.09
N TRP A 97 1.00 13.26 -5.09
CA TRP A 97 0.55 12.84 -3.76
C TRP A 97 -0.41 13.86 -3.10
N VAL A 98 -0.22 15.16 -3.35
CA VAL A 98 -1.09 16.23 -2.79
C VAL A 98 -2.49 16.12 -3.37
N GLU A 99 -2.60 16.00 -4.69
CA GLU A 99 -3.89 15.91 -5.37
C GLU A 99 -4.62 14.60 -5.05
N ILE A 100 -3.89 13.50 -4.89
CA ILE A 100 -4.46 12.21 -4.46
C ILE A 100 -5.07 12.32 -3.06
N VAL A 101 -4.30 12.83 -2.08
CA VAL A 101 -4.76 13.01 -0.69
C VAL A 101 -5.94 13.97 -0.63
N LYS A 102 -5.88 15.08 -1.36
CA LYS A 102 -6.95 16.06 -1.42
C LYS A 102 -8.25 15.43 -1.93
N TRP A 103 -8.22 14.77 -3.09
CA TRP A 103 -9.42 14.18 -3.67
C TRP A 103 -9.94 12.99 -2.84
N ALA A 104 -9.05 12.18 -2.28
CA ALA A 104 -9.44 11.10 -1.38
C ALA A 104 -10.24 11.60 -0.17
N ARG A 105 -9.85 12.75 0.40
CA ARG A 105 -10.57 13.38 1.50
C ARG A 105 -11.87 14.05 1.07
N GLU A 106 -11.87 14.78 -0.05
CA GLU A 106 -13.08 15.39 -0.65
C GLU A 106 -14.17 14.35 -0.88
N GLU A 107 -13.79 13.17 -1.38
CA GLU A 107 -14.70 12.07 -1.69
C GLU A 107 -14.95 11.12 -0.51
N SER A 108 -14.27 11.27 0.61
CA SER A 108 -14.33 10.34 1.75
C SER A 108 -14.02 8.90 1.32
N VAL A 109 -12.89 8.71 0.67
CA VAL A 109 -12.41 7.42 0.16
C VAL A 109 -12.04 6.48 1.32
N ASN A 110 -12.32 5.18 1.16
CA ASN A 110 -12.03 4.16 2.19
C ASN A 110 -10.79 3.31 1.84
N LEU A 111 -10.35 3.33 0.58
CA LEU A 111 -9.15 2.64 0.12
C LEU A 111 -8.53 3.41 -1.04
N ILE A 112 -7.23 3.67 -0.95
CA ILE A 112 -6.44 4.19 -2.07
C ILE A 112 -5.58 3.05 -2.60
N VAL A 113 -5.54 2.88 -3.93
CA VAL A 113 -4.71 1.88 -4.62
C VAL A 113 -3.72 2.59 -5.53
N LEU A 114 -2.44 2.31 -5.33
CA LEU A 114 -1.33 2.95 -6.05
C LEU A 114 -0.38 1.90 -6.61
N GLY A 115 0.26 2.21 -7.73
CA GLY A 115 1.44 1.48 -8.18
C GLY A 115 2.65 1.73 -7.27
N ALA A 116 3.54 0.75 -7.12
CA ALA A 116 4.77 0.91 -6.34
C ALA A 116 5.71 1.95 -6.96
N HIS A 117 5.70 2.08 -8.29
CA HIS A 117 6.55 3.01 -9.05
C HIS A 117 5.79 3.64 -10.20
N THR A 118 6.14 4.88 -10.56
CA THR A 118 5.52 5.63 -11.65
C THR A 118 6.03 5.24 -13.05
N GLY A 119 6.74 4.12 -13.20
CA GLY A 119 7.24 3.63 -14.49
C GLY A 119 8.42 4.42 -15.08
N LYS A 120 9.00 5.36 -14.35
CA LYS A 120 10.20 6.11 -14.76
C LYS A 120 11.52 5.40 -14.44
N THR A 121 11.46 4.22 -13.86
CA THR A 121 12.67 3.43 -13.60
C THR A 121 13.10 2.79 -14.90
N ASP A 122 14.23 3.26 -15.45
CA ASP A 122 15.01 2.51 -16.41
C ASP A 122 15.22 1.09 -15.85
N ARG A 123 15.23 0.09 -16.73
CA ARG A 123 15.33 -1.34 -16.35
C ARG A 123 16.53 -1.67 -15.47
N ASP A 124 17.51 -0.76 -15.38
CA ASP A 124 18.74 -0.92 -14.60
C ASP A 124 18.59 -0.66 -13.09
N ASP A 125 17.54 0.04 -12.63
CA ASP A 125 17.34 0.33 -11.20
C ASP A 125 16.65 -0.80 -10.42
N ARG A 126 16.23 -1.89 -11.06
CA ARG A 126 15.59 -3.04 -10.38
C ARG A 126 16.54 -3.83 -9.48
N ASP A 127 17.84 -3.71 -9.72
CA ASP A 127 18.89 -4.38 -8.95
C ASP A 127 19.51 -3.52 -7.84
N ALA A 128 19.06 -2.27 -7.70
CA ALA A 128 19.49 -1.45 -6.57
C ALA A 128 18.96 -2.05 -5.26
N ILE A 129 19.89 -2.47 -4.42
CA ILE A 129 19.70 -3.10 -3.09
C ILE A 129 18.89 -2.20 -2.10
N GLY A 130 18.29 -1.13 -2.57
CA GLY A 130 17.58 -0.14 -1.80
C GLY A 130 16.16 0.14 -2.25
N GLY A 131 15.42 -0.86 -2.80
CA GLY A 131 14.05 -0.67 -3.29
C GLY A 131 13.17 0.09 -2.30
N SER A 132 12.90 1.37 -2.62
CA SER A 132 11.91 2.20 -1.94
C SER A 132 10.72 2.41 -2.87
N VAL A 133 9.54 2.65 -2.29
CA VAL A 133 8.37 3.07 -3.07
C VAL A 133 8.61 4.44 -3.71
N GLY A 134 7.93 4.73 -4.81
CA GLY A 134 8.00 6.03 -5.46
C GLY A 134 7.55 7.19 -4.55
N SER A 135 8.04 8.40 -4.82
CA SER A 135 7.74 9.61 -4.03
C SER A 135 6.23 9.89 -3.85
N THR A 136 5.43 9.51 -4.84
CA THR A 136 3.96 9.65 -4.76
C THR A 136 3.37 8.71 -3.70
N ALA A 137 3.74 7.43 -3.73
CA ALA A 137 3.26 6.46 -2.75
C ALA A 137 3.73 6.80 -1.34
N ASP A 138 5.00 7.17 -1.16
CA ASP A 138 5.56 7.65 0.12
C ASP A 138 4.78 8.88 0.64
N GLY A 139 4.53 9.86 -0.21
CA GLY A 139 3.75 11.06 0.15
C GLY A 139 2.32 10.73 0.58
N VAL A 140 1.62 9.83 -0.15
CA VAL A 140 0.26 9.42 0.19
C VAL A 140 0.23 8.65 1.52
N ILE A 141 1.12 7.66 1.71
CA ILE A 141 1.19 6.88 2.95
C ILE A 141 1.41 7.79 4.17
N ARG A 142 2.22 8.83 4.04
CA ARG A 142 2.51 9.74 5.16
C ARG A 142 1.34 10.66 5.53
N HIS A 143 0.53 11.04 4.56
CA HIS A 143 -0.44 12.11 4.74
C HIS A 143 -1.90 11.63 4.72
N GLU A 144 -2.15 10.36 4.35
CA GLU A 144 -3.52 9.86 4.28
C GLU A 144 -3.90 9.05 5.54
N ARG A 145 -5.20 9.07 5.85
CA ARG A 145 -5.79 8.39 7.03
C ARG A 145 -6.45 7.06 6.67
N CYS A 146 -6.90 6.92 5.43
CA CYS A 146 -7.47 5.66 4.97
C CYS A 146 -6.37 4.66 4.57
N PRO A 147 -6.68 3.36 4.52
CA PRO A 147 -5.75 2.35 4.03
C PRO A 147 -5.20 2.67 2.64
N VAL A 148 -3.88 2.49 2.46
CA VAL A 148 -3.19 2.68 1.18
C VAL A 148 -2.66 1.34 0.72
N MET A 149 -3.17 0.84 -0.41
CA MET A 149 -2.72 -0.41 -1.03
C MET A 149 -1.68 -0.10 -2.11
N ILE A 150 -0.53 -0.73 -2.00
CA ILE A 150 0.55 -0.65 -3.00
C ILE A 150 0.55 -1.93 -3.83
N VAL A 151 0.48 -1.77 -5.14
CA VAL A 151 0.49 -2.86 -6.13
C VAL A 151 1.77 -2.78 -6.95
N GLY A 152 2.73 -3.68 -6.68
CA GLY A 152 4.04 -3.68 -7.34
C GLY A 152 4.08 -4.49 -8.64
N HIS A 153 3.23 -5.50 -8.75
CA HIS A 153 3.23 -6.48 -9.84
C HIS A 153 1.80 -6.83 -10.28
N PRO A 154 1.64 -7.34 -11.52
CA PRO A 154 0.36 -7.88 -11.98
C PRO A 154 -0.18 -8.96 -11.05
N ILE A 155 -1.44 -8.83 -10.67
CA ILE A 155 -2.08 -9.76 -9.75
C ILE A 155 -3.06 -10.64 -10.52
N PRO A 156 -2.92 -11.97 -10.48
CA PRO A 156 -3.92 -12.87 -11.06
C PRO A 156 -5.32 -12.59 -10.49
N LYS A 157 -6.35 -12.65 -11.34
CA LYS A 157 -7.75 -12.38 -10.94
C LYS A 157 -8.18 -13.18 -9.71
N SER A 158 -7.76 -14.43 -9.62
CA SER A 158 -8.04 -15.33 -8.48
C SER A 158 -7.42 -14.87 -7.16
N ARG A 159 -6.36 -14.08 -7.17
CA ARG A 159 -5.66 -13.65 -5.95
C ARG A 159 -6.24 -12.38 -5.32
N VAL A 160 -7.10 -11.64 -6.01
CA VAL A 160 -7.77 -10.46 -5.44
C VAL A 160 -8.84 -10.83 -4.40
N ALA A 161 -9.24 -12.10 -4.35
CA ALA A 161 -10.11 -12.63 -3.29
C ALA A 161 -9.45 -12.56 -1.89
N PHE A 162 -8.12 -12.41 -1.83
CA PHE A 162 -7.33 -12.34 -0.59
C PHE A 162 -7.63 -13.50 0.37
N GLU A 163 -7.64 -14.74 -0.15
CA GLU A 163 -7.92 -15.94 0.64
C GLU A 163 -6.96 -16.10 1.83
N LYS A 164 -5.74 -15.61 1.70
CA LYS A 164 -4.70 -15.63 2.73
C LYS A 164 -4.13 -14.24 2.94
N VAL A 165 -4.27 -13.73 4.14
CA VAL A 165 -3.81 -12.40 4.54
C VAL A 165 -2.75 -12.55 5.62
N MET A 166 -1.63 -11.85 5.48
CA MET A 166 -0.59 -11.77 6.50
C MET A 166 -0.60 -10.37 7.11
N VAL A 167 -0.48 -10.31 8.43
CA VAL A 167 -0.22 -9.06 9.14
C VAL A 167 1.15 -9.10 9.80
N GLY A 168 1.98 -8.09 9.50
CA GLY A 168 3.28 -7.90 10.12
C GLY A 168 3.11 -7.28 11.51
N ILE A 169 3.51 -8.01 12.55
CA ILE A 169 3.39 -7.60 13.96
C ILE A 169 4.76 -7.17 14.48
N ASP A 170 4.83 -5.99 15.07
CA ASP A 170 6.02 -5.46 15.73
C ASP A 170 5.72 -4.85 17.12
N PHE A 171 4.50 -5.08 17.59
CA PHE A 171 4.00 -4.60 18.89
C PHE A 171 3.94 -3.07 19.02
N SER A 172 3.94 -2.35 17.92
CA SER A 172 3.76 -0.89 17.93
C SER A 172 2.30 -0.49 17.89
N PRO A 173 1.96 0.76 18.27
CA PRO A 173 0.57 1.26 18.16
C PRO A 173 0.01 1.21 16.74
N SER A 174 0.80 1.49 15.72
CA SER A 174 0.35 1.41 14.31
C SER A 174 0.07 -0.02 13.87
N CYS A 175 0.75 -1.00 14.47
CA CYS A 175 0.51 -2.41 14.24
C CYS A 175 -0.88 -2.85 14.72
N ILE A 176 -1.40 -2.27 15.82
CA ILE A 176 -2.75 -2.58 16.34
C ILE A 176 -3.81 -2.21 15.29
N SER A 177 -3.71 -1.02 14.68
CA SER A 177 -4.64 -0.61 13.63
C SER A 177 -4.54 -1.50 12.38
N ALA A 178 -3.32 -1.92 12.01
CA ALA A 178 -3.10 -2.84 10.91
C ALA A 178 -3.69 -4.24 11.19
N PHE A 179 -3.54 -4.72 12.42
CA PHE A 179 -4.12 -5.98 12.87
C PHE A 179 -5.66 -5.95 12.83
N GLN A 180 -6.28 -4.91 13.39
CA GLN A 180 -7.75 -4.74 13.36
C GLN A 180 -8.28 -4.71 11.93
N PHE A 181 -7.62 -3.95 11.04
CA PHE A 181 -7.97 -3.94 9.62
C PHE A 181 -7.87 -5.34 8.99
N ALA A 182 -6.82 -6.11 9.30
CA ALA A 182 -6.64 -7.46 8.77
C ALA A 182 -7.72 -8.43 9.28
N VAL A 183 -8.12 -8.32 10.55
CA VAL A 183 -9.21 -9.12 11.13
C VAL A 183 -10.55 -8.78 10.46
N ASP A 184 -10.88 -7.49 10.30
CA ASP A 184 -12.11 -7.04 9.64
C ASP A 184 -12.16 -7.54 8.18
N LEU A 185 -11.04 -7.45 7.48
CA LEU A 185 -10.91 -7.95 6.11
C LEU A 185 -11.11 -9.46 6.04
N ALA A 186 -10.43 -10.21 6.93
CA ALA A 186 -10.54 -11.66 6.98
C ALA A 186 -11.95 -12.12 7.31
N GLN A 187 -12.62 -11.47 8.24
CA GLN A 187 -14.02 -11.76 8.57
C GLN A 187 -14.94 -11.51 7.38
N LYS A 188 -14.71 -10.43 6.65
CA LYS A 188 -15.54 -10.06 5.49
C LYS A 188 -15.31 -10.97 4.28
N ARG A 189 -14.07 -11.43 4.07
CA ARG A 189 -13.67 -12.21 2.88
C ARG A 189 -13.59 -13.72 3.13
N GLY A 190 -13.67 -14.16 4.39
CA GLY A 190 -13.44 -15.57 4.77
C GLY A 190 -11.96 -15.96 4.64
N SER A 191 -11.05 -15.01 4.86
CA SER A 191 -9.62 -15.23 4.67
C SER A 191 -9.00 -15.94 5.87
N LYS A 192 -7.96 -16.74 5.62
CA LYS A 192 -7.04 -17.20 6.67
C LYS A 192 -6.05 -16.08 7.01
N LEU A 193 -5.80 -15.87 8.32
CA LEU A 193 -4.84 -14.90 8.83
C LEU A 193 -3.51 -15.54 9.21
N TYR A 194 -2.41 -14.92 8.81
CA TYR A 194 -1.06 -15.21 9.29
C TYR A 194 -0.55 -14.02 10.11
N LEU A 195 -0.24 -14.27 11.39
CA LEU A 195 0.39 -13.29 12.27
C LEU A 195 1.90 -13.49 12.21
N PHE A 196 2.61 -12.61 11.53
CA PHE A 196 4.05 -12.71 11.37
C PHE A 196 4.81 -11.76 12.28
N HIS A 197 5.74 -12.29 13.08
CA HIS A 197 6.70 -11.50 13.85
C HIS A 197 8.12 -12.00 13.65
N MET A 198 9.03 -11.09 13.33
CA MET A 198 10.45 -11.42 13.24
C MET A 198 11.16 -11.12 14.57
N LEU A 199 11.76 -12.14 15.18
CA LEU A 199 12.67 -11.96 16.28
C LEU A 199 14.00 -11.40 15.75
N PRO A 200 14.42 -10.17 16.13
CA PRO A 200 15.70 -9.64 15.71
C PRO A 200 16.87 -10.50 16.21
N THR A 201 17.62 -11.08 15.29
CA THR A 201 18.84 -11.82 15.61
C THR A 201 20.04 -11.02 15.15
N PRO A 202 21.00 -10.70 16.06
CA PRO A 202 22.22 -10.01 15.66
C PRO A 202 23.06 -10.91 14.73
N PRO A 203 23.87 -10.32 13.83
CA PRO A 203 24.73 -11.06 12.91
C PRO A 203 25.73 -12.03 13.60
N GLN A 204 26.08 -11.72 14.83
CA GLN A 204 26.83 -12.63 15.70
C GLN A 204 25.86 -13.21 16.73
N PRO A 205 25.73 -14.53 16.83
CA PRO A 205 24.79 -15.16 17.76
C PRO A 205 25.17 -14.84 19.18
N LYS A 206 24.44 -13.96 19.85
CA LYS A 206 24.50 -13.70 21.28
C LYS A 206 23.73 -14.75 22.11
N TYR A 207 22.94 -15.58 21.40
CA TYR A 207 22.08 -16.57 22.02
C TYR A 207 22.58 -17.98 21.75
N SER A 208 22.62 -18.81 22.81
CA SER A 208 22.69 -20.26 22.63
C SER A 208 21.40 -20.75 21.92
N GLN A 209 21.42 -21.93 21.32
CA GLN A 209 20.25 -22.53 20.71
C GLN A 209 19.07 -22.64 21.68
N THR A 210 19.34 -22.91 22.94
CA THR A 210 18.31 -22.99 24.00
C THR A 210 17.70 -21.64 24.29
N GLN A 211 18.51 -20.57 24.40
CA GLN A 211 18.03 -19.20 24.59
C GLN A 211 17.19 -18.72 23.41
N TYR A 212 17.62 -19.02 22.18
CA TYR A 212 16.86 -18.68 20.98
C TYR A 212 15.47 -19.35 21.00
N LYS A 213 15.39 -20.66 21.28
CA LYS A 213 14.12 -21.37 21.37
C LYS A 213 13.21 -20.81 22.47
N ALA A 214 13.78 -20.46 23.62
CA ALA A 214 13.03 -19.84 24.71
C ALA A 214 12.46 -18.47 24.31
N GLU A 215 13.23 -17.65 23.57
CA GLU A 215 12.77 -16.34 23.13
C GLU A 215 11.69 -16.45 22.06
N VAL A 216 11.84 -17.36 21.09
CA VAL A 216 10.78 -17.66 20.11
C VAL A 216 9.49 -18.12 20.81
N HIS A 217 9.61 -18.98 21.83
CA HIS A 217 8.44 -19.42 22.59
C HIS A 217 7.77 -18.27 23.35
N ARG A 218 8.54 -17.39 23.98
CA ARG A 218 8.03 -16.21 24.68
C ARG A 218 7.30 -15.25 23.74
N ILE A 219 7.85 -15.01 22.55
CA ILE A 219 7.21 -14.17 21.54
C ILE A 219 5.92 -14.81 21.04
N ARG A 220 5.94 -16.13 20.80
CA ARG A 220 4.73 -16.85 20.36
C ARG A 220 3.61 -16.75 21.40
N GLN A 221 3.93 -16.98 22.67
CA GLN A 221 3.00 -16.82 23.78
C GLN A 221 2.43 -15.39 23.84
N ARG A 222 3.26 -14.38 23.67
CA ARG A 222 2.82 -12.98 23.62
C ARG A 222 1.87 -12.71 22.47
N LEU A 223 2.13 -13.27 21.27
CA LEU A 223 1.23 -13.15 20.12
C LEU A 223 -0.12 -13.86 20.36
N GLU A 224 -0.08 -15.01 21.05
CA GLU A 224 -1.31 -15.73 21.45
C GLU A 224 -2.14 -14.90 22.41
N GLU A 225 -1.51 -14.33 23.46
CA GLU A 225 -2.17 -13.56 24.53
C GLU A 225 -2.66 -12.17 24.07
N GLU A 226 -1.91 -11.47 23.20
CA GLU A 226 -2.22 -10.08 22.81
C GLU A 226 -3.01 -9.97 21.50
N TYR A 227 -2.89 -10.95 20.59
CA TYR A 227 -3.47 -10.85 19.24
C TYR A 227 -4.39 -12.03 18.90
N LEU A 228 -3.99 -13.27 19.12
CA LEU A 228 -4.76 -14.42 18.68
C LEU A 228 -6.12 -14.50 19.41
N ILE A 229 -6.15 -14.11 20.69
CA ILE A 229 -7.37 -14.08 21.50
C ILE A 229 -8.41 -13.05 20.97
N GLU A 230 -7.96 -12.02 20.28
CA GLU A 230 -8.83 -10.98 19.70
C GLU A 230 -9.40 -11.38 18.33
N ILE A 231 -8.97 -12.51 17.76
CA ILE A 231 -9.45 -13.00 16.48
C ILE A 231 -10.72 -13.86 16.71
N PRO A 232 -11.84 -13.53 16.04
CA PRO A 232 -13.05 -14.36 16.10
C PRO A 232 -12.78 -15.83 15.74
N GLU A 233 -13.38 -16.79 16.44
CA GLU A 233 -13.23 -18.23 16.19
C GLU A 233 -13.63 -18.66 14.76
N THR A 234 -14.38 -17.81 14.05
CA THR A 234 -14.78 -18.03 12.65
C THR A 234 -13.64 -17.81 11.66
N ILE A 235 -12.52 -17.22 12.10
CA ILE A 235 -11.36 -16.92 11.27
C ILE A 235 -10.26 -17.91 11.61
N GLU A 236 -9.81 -18.67 10.60
CA GLU A 236 -8.61 -19.48 10.76
C GLU A 236 -7.39 -18.58 10.87
N ALA A 237 -6.62 -18.72 11.94
CA ALA A 237 -5.43 -17.91 12.17
C ALA A 237 -4.22 -18.76 12.55
N GLU A 238 -3.03 -18.35 12.08
CA GLU A 238 -1.77 -19.03 12.34
C GLU A 238 -0.67 -18.04 12.71
N ILE A 239 0.12 -18.37 13.73
CA ILE A 239 1.29 -17.59 14.14
C ILE A 239 2.51 -18.13 13.44
N ASP A 240 3.20 -17.25 12.72
CA ASP A 240 4.45 -17.52 12.02
C ASP A 240 5.56 -16.63 12.57
N THR A 241 6.58 -17.22 13.22
CA THR A 241 7.64 -16.45 13.88
C THR A 241 8.96 -17.19 13.85
N TRP A 242 10.01 -16.47 13.46
CA TRP A 242 11.40 -16.91 13.54
C TRP A 242 12.35 -15.73 13.61
N GLY A 243 13.65 -16.02 13.81
CA GLY A 243 14.68 -15.02 13.88
C GLY A 243 15.22 -14.59 12.52
N GLY A 244 15.53 -13.31 12.40
CA GLY A 244 16.12 -12.75 11.20
C GLY A 244 16.86 -11.44 11.46
N VAL A 245 17.59 -10.98 10.43
CA VAL A 245 18.35 -9.71 10.50
C VAL A 245 17.57 -8.58 9.83
N TYR A 246 16.89 -8.88 8.77
CA TYR A 246 16.17 -7.90 7.93
C TYR A 246 14.68 -8.23 7.89
N PRO A 247 13.83 -7.42 8.55
CA PRO A 247 12.39 -7.67 8.63
C PRO A 247 11.71 -7.81 7.26
N ASP A 248 12.08 -6.97 6.29
CA ASP A 248 11.53 -7.01 4.94
C ASP A 248 11.79 -8.35 4.24
N ILE A 249 12.99 -8.91 4.40
CA ILE A 249 13.34 -10.21 3.81
C ILE A 249 12.52 -11.33 4.45
N GLU A 250 12.41 -11.34 5.78
CA GLU A 250 11.71 -12.40 6.48
C GLU A 250 10.19 -12.34 6.29
N ILE A 251 9.61 -11.14 6.20
CA ILE A 251 8.20 -10.93 5.82
C ILE A 251 7.93 -11.51 4.41
N LEU A 252 8.77 -11.16 3.44
CA LEU A 252 8.60 -11.64 2.07
C LEU A 252 8.78 -13.17 1.94
N LYS A 253 9.69 -13.76 2.70
CA LYS A 253 9.83 -15.23 2.79
C LYS A 253 8.58 -15.89 3.34
N SER A 254 8.07 -15.41 4.48
CA SER A 254 6.86 -15.94 5.09
C SER A 254 5.66 -15.81 4.15
N ALA A 255 5.51 -14.65 3.50
CA ALA A 255 4.46 -14.43 2.53
C ALA A 255 4.52 -15.41 1.35
N GLN A 256 5.73 -15.72 0.85
CA GLN A 256 5.94 -16.67 -0.22
C GLN A 256 5.68 -18.11 0.24
N GLN A 257 6.19 -18.53 1.41
CA GLN A 257 6.02 -19.88 1.95
C GLN A 257 4.55 -20.22 2.19
N ASN A 258 3.76 -19.26 2.65
CA ASN A 258 2.35 -19.41 2.96
C ASN A 258 1.43 -19.11 1.77
N ASP A 259 1.98 -18.75 0.62
CA ASP A 259 1.23 -18.30 -0.57
C ASP A 259 0.23 -17.19 -0.24
N VAL A 260 0.70 -16.17 0.46
CA VAL A 260 -0.10 -15.03 0.91
C VAL A 260 -0.54 -14.18 -0.26
N GLY A 261 -1.82 -13.81 -0.29
CA GLY A 261 -2.42 -12.96 -1.32
C GLY A 261 -2.41 -11.47 -0.98
N LEU A 262 -2.25 -11.12 0.30
CA LEU A 262 -2.20 -9.74 0.78
C LEU A 262 -1.33 -9.63 2.04
N ILE A 263 -0.45 -8.63 2.08
CA ILE A 263 0.29 -8.27 3.29
C ILE A 263 -0.31 -6.98 3.87
N VAL A 264 -0.53 -6.94 5.19
CA VAL A 264 -0.98 -5.76 5.92
C VAL A 264 0.10 -5.33 6.90
N MET A 265 0.46 -4.06 6.87
CA MET A 265 1.53 -3.51 7.72
C MET A 265 1.12 -2.18 8.32
N GLY A 266 1.49 -1.96 9.58
CA GLY A 266 1.40 -0.64 10.20
C GLY A 266 2.54 0.26 9.72
N SER A 267 2.23 1.51 9.37
CA SER A 267 3.24 2.50 9.05
C SER A 267 3.85 3.06 10.34
N HIS A 268 5.15 2.87 10.52
CA HIS A 268 5.91 3.54 11.57
C HIS A 268 6.30 4.93 11.12
N THR A 269 5.66 5.91 11.70
CA THR A 269 6.18 7.26 11.70
C THR A 269 7.10 7.43 12.91
N LYS A 270 8.38 7.10 12.75
CA LYS A 270 9.37 7.40 13.80
C LYS A 270 9.66 8.90 13.79
N ILE A 271 9.43 9.55 14.94
CA ILE A 271 9.99 10.86 15.20
C ILE A 271 11.49 10.65 15.37
N LYS A 272 12.29 10.99 14.35
CA LYS A 272 13.74 11.03 14.50
C LYS A 272 14.15 12.38 15.06
N GLY A 273 14.59 12.38 16.33
CA GLY A 273 15.63 13.23 16.88
C GLY A 273 15.27 14.66 17.25
N HIS A 274 15.88 15.12 18.26
CA HIS A 274 16.07 16.47 18.80
C HIS A 274 15.46 17.65 18.01
N MET A 275 14.40 18.11 18.56
CA MET A 275 13.92 19.49 18.76
C MET A 275 13.61 20.43 17.61
N GLU A 276 13.83 20.23 16.31
CA GLU A 276 13.43 21.29 15.37
C GLU A 276 12.87 20.86 13.99
N GLU A 277 12.96 19.60 13.61
CA GLU A 277 12.30 19.09 12.40
C GLU A 277 11.78 17.66 12.63
N SER A 278 10.53 17.54 13.03
CA SER A 278 9.83 16.23 13.03
C SER A 278 9.55 15.82 11.60
N ARG A 279 10.51 15.14 10.95
CA ARG A 279 10.29 14.48 9.68
C ARG A 279 9.67 13.11 9.92
N TRP A 280 8.47 12.93 9.43
CA TRP A 280 7.78 11.65 9.42
C TRP A 280 8.36 10.76 8.32
N TYR A 281 8.67 9.52 8.65
CA TYR A 281 9.19 8.54 7.68
C TYR A 281 8.29 7.32 7.66
N VAL A 282 7.99 6.81 6.47
CA VAL A 282 7.49 5.44 6.31
C VAL A 282 8.58 4.48 6.83
N GLY A 283 8.23 3.45 7.58
CA GLY A 283 9.22 2.52 8.11
C GLY A 283 9.96 1.81 6.98
N SER A 284 11.27 1.66 7.10
CA SER A 284 12.10 1.04 6.07
C SER A 284 11.65 -0.38 5.67
N ALA A 285 11.05 -1.14 6.60
CA ALA A 285 10.47 -2.44 6.29
C ALA A 285 9.23 -2.30 5.39
N VAL A 286 8.34 -1.34 5.70
CA VAL A 286 7.14 -1.06 4.89
C VAL A 286 7.51 -0.66 3.47
N GLU A 287 8.48 0.27 3.31
CA GLU A 287 8.96 0.71 2.00
C GLU A 287 9.48 -0.45 1.17
N ARG A 288 10.38 -1.29 1.74
CA ARG A 288 11.01 -2.40 1.04
C ARG A 288 10.03 -3.52 0.73
N VAL A 289 9.14 -3.86 1.66
CA VAL A 289 8.09 -4.87 1.42
C VAL A 289 7.16 -4.39 0.32
N SER A 290 6.68 -3.14 0.39
CA SER A 290 5.78 -2.57 -0.62
C SER A 290 6.38 -2.50 -2.02
N ALA A 291 7.70 -2.25 -2.12
CA ALA A 291 8.40 -2.18 -3.40
C ALA A 291 8.71 -3.56 -4.02
N ARG A 292 8.83 -4.62 -3.20
CA ARG A 292 9.37 -5.93 -3.61
C ARG A 292 8.38 -7.07 -3.49
N SER A 293 7.24 -6.86 -2.86
CA SER A 293 6.23 -7.91 -2.66
C SER A 293 5.63 -8.37 -3.98
N ALA A 294 5.46 -9.69 -4.12
CA ALA A 294 4.74 -10.30 -5.24
C ALA A 294 3.21 -10.20 -5.11
N CYS A 295 2.70 -9.84 -3.93
CA CYS A 295 1.29 -9.57 -3.69
C CYS A 295 1.11 -8.12 -3.22
N PRO A 296 -0.11 -7.57 -3.25
CA PRO A 296 -0.39 -6.24 -2.74
C PRO A 296 0.01 -6.08 -1.28
N VAL A 297 0.38 -4.87 -0.91
CA VAL A 297 0.69 -4.49 0.47
C VAL A 297 -0.23 -3.36 0.89
N VAL A 298 -1.06 -3.59 1.92
CA VAL A 298 -1.85 -2.52 2.54
C VAL A 298 -1.08 -1.93 3.69
N VAL A 299 -0.91 -0.62 3.64
CA VAL A 299 -0.26 0.17 4.68
C VAL A 299 -1.32 0.93 5.46
N ILE A 300 -1.34 0.72 6.76
CA ILE A 300 -2.25 1.41 7.70
C ILE A 300 -1.46 2.43 8.49
N THR A 301 -1.84 3.69 8.38
CA THR A 301 -1.28 4.78 9.17
C THR A 301 -2.15 5.00 10.41
N ASP A 302 -1.54 5.13 11.59
CA ASP A 302 -2.27 5.42 12.81
C ASP A 302 -2.96 6.80 12.69
N PRO A 303 -4.31 6.85 12.78
CA PRO A 303 -5.05 8.10 12.69
C PRO A 303 -4.59 9.18 13.68
N LYS A 304 -4.20 8.77 14.90
CA LYS A 304 -3.69 9.68 15.94
C LYS A 304 -2.36 10.34 15.59
N VAL A 305 -1.58 9.70 14.73
CA VAL A 305 -0.31 10.23 14.25
C VAL A 305 -0.57 11.27 13.17
N VAL A 306 -1.51 11.01 12.28
CA VAL A 306 -1.87 11.94 11.19
C VAL A 306 -2.58 13.19 11.74
N GLU A 307 -3.39 13.06 12.79
CA GLU A 307 -4.05 14.20 13.44
C GLU A 307 -3.08 15.20 14.06
N LYS A 308 -1.89 14.78 14.45
CA LYS A 308 -0.84 15.67 14.98
C LYS A 308 -0.07 16.43 13.89
N LEU A 309 -0.29 16.10 12.61
CA LEU A 309 0.38 16.72 11.46
C LEU A 309 -0.40 17.92 10.89
N HIS A 310 -1.60 18.16 11.36
CA HIS A 310 -2.49 19.28 11.00
C HIS A 310 -2.82 20.14 12.21
#